data_5c430f22822f9214c8483cc0e4db96be
#
_entry.id   5c430f22822f9214c8483cc0e4db96be
#
_cell.length_a   1.000
_cell.length_b   1.000
_cell.length_c   1.000
_cell.angle_alpha   90.00
_cell.angle_beta   90.00
_cell.angle_gamma   90.00
#
_symmetry.space_group_name_H-M   'P 1'
#
loop_
_entity.id
_entity.type
_entity.pdbx_description
1 polymer ?
#
loop_
_entity_poly.entity_id
_entity_poly.type
_entity_poly.pdbx_seq_one_letter_code
_entity_poly.pdbx_strand_id
1 'polypeptide(L)'
;MPIARTLTIARVFLRYRLNELVPAEHQPLWLRALWAPARLLPQSRKARSMSRGERLRSALEALGPIYVKFGQLLSTRPDLLPPDIVLELNKLQDKVPPYPADQCIARIEAALGAPVDELFAEFDREPLASASVAQVHAARLFGTDGEPGASVVVKVLRPGIDKVIAQDLHLLGYIARWIEHYLPDGRRLRPVEVVEDYRHTIEGELDLVREAANASQLKRNFANSPLLYIPEVYWDYTRENVMVLERIDGIPVTDLQQLRAQNTNMELLAERGVEIFFKQVFEHNFFHADMHPGNIFVSRQQPQRPQYIAIDTAIVGSLTREDQYYLARNLLAMFRRDYRMVAELHVQSGWVRADTPINAFEAAIRAVCEPIFEKPLGEISFARVLISLFQTARRFDMAVQPQLVLLQKTLLNIEGLGRQLYPQLDLWKTAHPFLERWMRERIHPRTIVGEIKRYGPEWLEKFPQLPQMAFAALEQGRELAPQLHRLGDELASSKRRGRARYARLVSGVLLAVGAALVASPGLLAQVPAASWALGATALALLLWP
;
A
#
# COMPACT_ATOMS: atom_id res chain seq x y z
N MET A 1 9.39 26.18 7.10
CA MET A 1 10.25 24.96 7.17
C MET A 1 11.42 25.22 8.09
N PRO A 2 11.77 24.34 9.03
CA PRO A 2 13.03 24.46 9.77
C PRO A 2 14.19 24.21 8.79
N ILE A 3 14.89 25.26 8.47
CA ILE A 3 16.04 25.27 7.54
C ILE A 3 17.03 24.16 7.88
N ALA A 4 17.24 23.88 9.16
CA ALA A 4 18.13 22.83 9.64
C ALA A 4 17.77 21.42 9.13
N ARG A 5 16.47 21.04 9.10
CA ARG A 5 16.03 19.72 8.64
C ARG A 5 16.21 19.56 7.14
N THR A 6 15.87 20.61 6.38
CA THR A 6 16.09 20.64 4.92
C THR A 6 17.56 20.52 4.56
N LEU A 7 18.45 21.20 5.29
CA LEU A 7 19.90 21.07 5.11
C LEU A 7 20.41 19.67 5.44
N THR A 8 19.89 19.03 6.51
CA THR A 8 20.24 17.66 6.86
C THR A 8 19.89 16.70 5.72
N ILE A 9 18.68 16.81 5.18
CA ILE A 9 18.21 15.96 4.07
C ILE A 9 19.04 16.21 2.80
N ALA A 10 19.30 17.46 2.46
CA ALA A 10 20.15 17.80 1.32
C ALA A 10 21.57 17.21 1.49
N ARG A 11 22.14 17.29 2.71
CA ARG A 11 23.46 16.72 3.01
C ARG A 11 23.47 15.19 2.89
N VAL A 12 22.44 14.49 3.37
CA VAL A 12 22.32 13.04 3.25
C VAL A 12 22.16 12.64 1.78
N PHE A 13 21.30 13.34 1.04
CA PHE A 13 21.07 13.14 -0.39
C PHE A 13 22.38 13.22 -1.19
N LEU A 14 23.21 14.25 -0.92
CA LEU A 14 24.50 14.43 -1.55
C LEU A 14 25.52 13.37 -1.11
N ARG A 15 25.55 13.05 0.18
CA ARG A 15 26.48 12.07 0.76
C ARG A 15 26.33 10.69 0.14
N TYR A 16 25.10 10.25 -0.12
CA TYR A 16 24.77 8.95 -0.70
C TYR A 16 24.55 9.00 -2.21
N ARG A 17 24.76 10.16 -2.85
CA ARG A 17 24.68 10.34 -4.31
C ARG A 17 23.35 9.90 -4.88
N LEU A 18 22.25 10.26 -4.22
CA LEU A 18 20.91 9.88 -4.66
C LEU A 18 20.51 10.57 -5.98
N ASN A 19 21.19 11.66 -6.34
CA ASN A 19 21.05 12.30 -7.66
C ASN A 19 21.40 11.38 -8.84
N GLU A 20 22.18 10.32 -8.61
CA GLU A 20 22.55 9.33 -9.63
C GLU A 20 21.52 8.20 -9.79
N LEU A 21 20.51 8.15 -8.92
CA LEU A 21 19.40 7.21 -9.07
C LEU A 21 18.52 7.54 -10.28
N VAL A 22 18.48 8.83 -10.68
CA VAL A 22 17.80 9.27 -11.89
C VAL A 22 18.81 9.29 -13.02
N PRO A 23 18.61 8.50 -14.11
CA PRO A 23 19.49 8.49 -15.26
C PRO A 23 19.72 9.90 -15.82
N ALA A 24 20.95 10.18 -16.25
CA ALA A 24 21.33 11.52 -16.74
C ALA A 24 20.47 11.99 -17.91
N GLU A 25 20.00 11.06 -18.72
CA GLU A 25 19.12 11.30 -19.89
C GLU A 25 17.77 11.93 -19.47
N HIS A 26 17.27 11.58 -18.29
CA HIS A 26 16.00 12.06 -17.75
C HIS A 26 16.14 13.26 -16.79
N GLN A 27 17.37 13.76 -16.56
CA GLN A 27 17.58 14.93 -15.71
C GLN A 27 17.50 16.22 -16.54
N PRO A 28 16.62 17.18 -16.21
CA PRO A 28 16.60 18.50 -16.84
C PRO A 28 17.95 19.21 -16.70
N LEU A 29 18.33 20.01 -17.69
CA LEU A 29 19.62 20.73 -17.72
C LEU A 29 19.84 21.60 -16.49
N TRP A 30 18.80 22.27 -15.99
CA TRP A 30 18.87 23.09 -14.78
C TRP A 30 19.18 22.25 -13.52
N LEU A 31 18.65 21.00 -13.44
CA LEU A 31 18.93 20.09 -12.32
C LEU A 31 20.39 19.61 -12.37
N ARG A 32 20.93 19.32 -13.57
CA ARG A 32 22.35 19.00 -13.74
C ARG A 32 23.25 20.15 -13.31
N ALA A 33 22.88 21.39 -13.65
CA ALA A 33 23.59 22.59 -13.23
C ALA A 33 23.54 22.79 -11.71
N LEU A 34 22.39 22.57 -11.08
CA LEU A 34 22.23 22.64 -9.63
C LEU A 34 23.09 21.61 -8.88
N TRP A 35 23.26 20.42 -9.45
CA TRP A 35 24.07 19.35 -8.86
C TRP A 35 25.56 19.42 -9.22
N ALA A 36 25.96 20.28 -10.17
CA ALA A 36 27.36 20.41 -10.59
C ALA A 36 28.31 20.76 -9.41
N PRO A 37 27.98 21.72 -8.52
CA PRO A 37 28.82 22.04 -7.35
C PRO A 37 28.88 20.89 -6.35
N ALA A 38 27.87 20.04 -6.27
CA ALA A 38 27.81 18.90 -5.36
C ALA A 38 28.85 17.83 -5.70
N ARG A 39 29.36 17.78 -6.93
CA ARG A 39 30.45 16.90 -7.35
C ARG A 39 31.78 17.26 -6.68
N LEU A 40 31.92 18.49 -6.22
CA LEU A 40 33.11 19.00 -5.51
C LEU A 40 33.09 18.71 -4.00
N LEU A 41 31.94 18.33 -3.44
CA LEU A 41 31.81 17.99 -2.02
C LEU A 41 32.47 16.65 -1.71
N PRO A 42 33.13 16.50 -0.54
CA PRO A 42 33.75 15.25 -0.13
C PRO A 42 32.71 14.14 -0.03
N GLN A 43 32.79 13.23 -0.99
CA GLN A 43 31.90 12.09 -1.08
C GLN A 43 32.38 10.97 -0.16
N SER A 44 31.46 10.25 0.46
CA SER A 44 31.80 9.05 1.22
C SER A 44 32.45 8.02 0.29
N ARG A 45 33.70 7.62 0.58
CA ARG A 45 34.38 6.52 -0.14
C ARG A 45 33.51 5.25 -0.15
N LYS A 46 32.77 5.02 0.94
CA LYS A 46 31.87 3.90 1.11
C LYS A 46 30.66 3.94 0.13
N ALA A 47 30.11 5.12 -0.16
CA ALA A 47 29.00 5.27 -1.09
C ALA A 47 29.34 4.94 -2.56
N ARG A 48 30.63 5.00 -2.93
CA ARG A 48 31.07 4.66 -4.29
C ARG A 48 31.04 3.16 -4.59
N SER A 49 31.24 2.31 -3.56
CA SER A 49 31.21 0.85 -3.71
C SER A 49 29.81 0.26 -3.50
N MET A 50 28.84 1.05 -3.05
CA MET A 50 27.47 0.61 -2.80
C MET A 50 26.66 0.56 -4.09
N SER A 51 25.79 -0.46 -4.20
CA SER A 51 24.74 -0.51 -5.22
C SER A 51 23.75 0.67 -5.06
N ARG A 52 22.95 0.94 -6.09
CA ARG A 52 21.94 2.01 -6.00
C ARG A 52 20.90 1.76 -4.90
N GLY A 53 20.51 0.50 -4.69
CA GLY A 53 19.59 0.11 -3.61
C GLY A 53 20.22 0.30 -2.23
N GLU A 54 21.47 -0.11 -2.02
CA GLU A 54 22.19 0.08 -0.76
C GLU A 54 22.35 1.57 -0.42
N ARG A 55 22.61 2.41 -1.42
CA ARG A 55 22.72 3.88 -1.21
C ARG A 55 21.41 4.47 -0.75
N LEU A 56 20.29 4.07 -1.38
CA LEU A 56 18.97 4.54 -0.98
C LEU A 56 18.62 4.06 0.45
N ARG A 57 18.81 2.77 0.75
CA ARG A 57 18.59 2.21 2.09
C ARG A 57 19.40 2.97 3.15
N SER A 58 20.70 3.12 2.94
CA SER A 58 21.58 3.82 3.90
C SER A 58 21.24 5.31 4.05
N ALA A 59 20.72 5.95 3.02
CA ALA A 59 20.22 7.31 3.11
C ALA A 59 18.95 7.40 3.96
N LEU A 60 18.00 6.49 3.78
CA LEU A 60 16.78 6.45 4.58
C LEU A 60 17.08 6.15 6.06
N GLU A 61 18.00 5.23 6.34
CA GLU A 61 18.51 4.95 7.69
C GLU A 61 19.15 6.20 8.34
N ALA A 62 19.96 6.96 7.57
CA ALA A 62 20.60 8.19 8.05
C ALA A 62 19.61 9.35 8.26
N LEU A 63 18.49 9.37 7.57
CA LEU A 63 17.43 10.38 7.73
C LEU A 63 16.55 10.09 8.95
N GLY A 64 16.54 8.87 9.42
CA GLY A 64 15.86 8.47 10.65
C GLY A 64 14.58 7.68 10.44
N PRO A 65 13.85 7.38 11.53
CA PRO A 65 12.81 6.37 11.57
C PRO A 65 11.64 6.62 10.61
N ILE A 66 11.27 7.86 10.40
CA ILE A 66 10.18 8.23 9.47
C ILE A 66 10.52 7.82 8.03
N TYR A 67 11.77 8.05 7.61
CA TYR A 67 12.23 7.65 6.29
C TYR A 67 12.47 6.15 6.18
N VAL A 68 12.87 5.49 7.27
CA VAL A 68 12.95 4.02 7.33
C VAL A 68 11.58 3.41 7.09
N LYS A 69 10.54 3.87 7.78
CA LYS A 69 9.16 3.42 7.56
C LYS A 69 8.64 3.75 6.16
N PHE A 70 8.95 4.92 5.63
CA PHE A 70 8.63 5.25 4.24
C PHE A 70 9.31 4.27 3.27
N GLY A 71 10.57 3.93 3.50
CA GLY A 71 11.28 2.91 2.72
C GLY A 71 10.68 1.52 2.84
N GLN A 72 10.22 1.14 4.03
CA GLN A 72 9.48 -0.12 4.25
C GLN A 72 8.16 -0.14 3.48
N LEU A 73 7.39 0.96 3.47
CA LEU A 73 6.20 1.09 2.64
C LEU A 73 6.55 0.93 1.15
N LEU A 74 7.57 1.64 0.67
CA LEU A 74 8.01 1.55 -0.73
C LEU A 74 8.47 0.13 -1.11
N SER A 75 9.05 -0.63 -0.20
CA SER A 75 9.47 -2.01 -0.44
C SER A 75 8.29 -2.95 -0.72
N THR A 76 7.09 -2.61 -0.26
CA THR A 76 5.87 -3.37 -0.52
C THR A 76 5.21 -3.02 -1.87
N ARG A 77 5.77 -2.04 -2.59
CA ARG A 77 5.27 -1.53 -3.87
C ARG A 77 6.25 -1.82 -5.02
N PRO A 78 6.39 -3.09 -5.43
CA PRO A 78 7.30 -3.48 -6.52
C PRO A 78 6.92 -2.89 -7.89
N ASP A 79 5.78 -2.24 -7.95
CA ASP A 79 5.28 -1.47 -9.08
C ASP A 79 5.96 -0.11 -9.24
N LEU A 80 6.45 0.45 -8.15
CA LEU A 80 7.03 1.78 -8.14
C LEU A 80 8.55 1.75 -8.32
N LEU A 81 9.20 0.69 -7.84
CA LEU A 81 10.65 0.62 -7.76
C LEU A 81 11.22 -0.60 -8.49
N PRO A 82 12.43 -0.50 -9.04
CA PRO A 82 13.15 -1.63 -9.58
C PRO A 82 13.41 -2.73 -8.53
N PRO A 83 13.46 -4.02 -8.95
CA PRO A 83 13.58 -5.15 -8.03
C PRO A 83 14.82 -5.12 -7.13
N ASP A 84 15.94 -4.61 -7.62
CA ASP A 84 17.19 -4.48 -6.84
C ASP A 84 17.08 -3.45 -5.71
N ILE A 85 16.29 -2.38 -5.90
CA ILE A 85 16.00 -1.40 -4.86
C ILE A 85 15.04 -2.01 -3.83
N VAL A 86 13.98 -2.68 -4.28
CA VAL A 86 13.02 -3.36 -3.40
C VAL A 86 13.72 -4.36 -2.48
N LEU A 87 14.64 -5.17 -3.01
CA LEU A 87 15.42 -6.14 -2.23
C LEU A 87 16.24 -5.48 -1.11
N GLU A 88 16.81 -4.31 -1.37
CA GLU A 88 17.57 -3.59 -0.35
C GLU A 88 16.65 -2.91 0.67
N LEU A 89 15.54 -2.31 0.25
CA LEU A 89 14.59 -1.68 1.16
C LEU A 89 13.91 -2.69 2.11
N ASN A 90 13.73 -3.93 1.69
CA ASN A 90 13.24 -5.01 2.56
C ASN A 90 14.17 -5.33 3.75
N LYS A 91 15.44 -4.88 3.72
CA LYS A 91 16.38 -5.04 4.83
C LYS A 91 16.27 -3.95 5.89
N LEU A 92 15.45 -2.90 5.67
CA LEU A 92 15.24 -1.81 6.61
C LEU A 92 14.63 -2.34 7.92
N GLN A 93 15.27 -2.01 9.05
CA GLN A 93 14.82 -2.40 10.39
C GLN A 93 14.36 -1.17 11.17
N ASP A 94 13.32 -1.34 11.96
CA ASP A 94 12.68 -0.27 12.74
C ASP A 94 13.25 -0.17 14.18
N LYS A 95 14.51 -0.52 14.37
CA LYS A 95 15.19 -0.41 15.67
C LYS A 95 15.81 0.98 15.84
N VAL A 96 15.35 1.70 16.85
CA VAL A 96 15.83 3.04 17.17
C VAL A 96 16.36 3.06 18.60
N PRO A 97 17.46 3.77 18.90
CA PRO A 97 17.95 3.90 20.27
C PRO A 97 16.85 4.42 21.21
N PRO A 98 16.79 3.92 22.46
CA PRO A 98 15.84 4.40 23.44
C PRO A 98 16.08 5.88 23.76
N TYR A 99 15.00 6.59 24.09
CA TYR A 99 15.07 7.95 24.65
C TYR A 99 15.04 7.89 26.19
N PRO A 100 15.48 8.95 26.89
CA PRO A 100 15.62 8.95 28.35
C PRO A 100 14.32 8.60 29.06
N ALA A 101 14.40 7.71 30.06
CA ALA A 101 13.24 7.25 30.83
C ALA A 101 12.49 8.39 31.53
N ASP A 102 13.19 9.44 31.99
CA ASP A 102 12.55 10.61 32.60
C ASP A 102 11.56 11.32 31.66
N GLN A 103 11.87 11.39 30.36
CA GLN A 103 10.95 11.94 29.37
C GLN A 103 9.75 11.02 29.13
N CYS A 104 9.95 9.70 29.24
CA CYS A 104 8.86 8.72 29.15
C CYS A 104 7.92 8.86 30.33
N ILE A 105 8.45 8.90 31.55
CA ILE A 105 7.70 9.08 32.80
C ILE A 105 6.89 10.37 32.76
N ALA A 106 7.55 11.50 32.46
CA ALA A 106 6.86 12.79 32.36
C ALA A 106 5.69 12.79 31.35
N ARG A 107 5.83 11.99 30.25
CA ARG A 107 4.76 11.85 29.27
C ARG A 107 3.61 10.97 29.76
N ILE A 108 3.92 9.91 30.52
CA ILE A 108 2.91 9.05 31.18
C ILE A 108 2.11 9.89 32.19
N GLU A 109 2.80 10.59 33.07
CA GLU A 109 2.21 11.41 34.13
C GLU A 109 1.34 12.53 33.54
N ALA A 110 1.82 13.20 32.49
CA ALA A 110 1.04 14.24 31.79
C ALA A 110 -0.21 13.66 31.09
N ALA A 111 -0.16 12.43 30.60
CA ALA A 111 -1.28 11.78 29.94
C ALA A 111 -2.32 11.23 30.89
N LEU A 112 -1.90 10.67 32.01
CA LEU A 112 -2.76 9.97 32.97
C LEU A 112 -3.15 10.85 34.17
N GLY A 113 -2.44 11.97 34.39
CA GLY A 113 -2.79 12.97 35.39
C GLY A 113 -2.36 12.65 36.83
N ALA A 114 -1.47 11.67 37.03
CA ALA A 114 -0.94 11.28 38.32
C ALA A 114 0.54 10.87 38.22
N PRO A 115 1.32 10.93 39.31
CA PRO A 115 2.69 10.44 39.34
C PRO A 115 2.77 8.94 38.98
N VAL A 116 3.89 8.52 38.36
CA VAL A 116 4.07 7.14 37.93
C VAL A 116 3.98 6.14 39.08
N ASP A 117 4.44 6.53 40.27
CA ASP A 117 4.40 5.69 41.50
C ASP A 117 2.99 5.54 42.09
N GLU A 118 2.07 6.42 41.73
CA GLU A 118 0.64 6.29 42.06
C GLU A 118 -0.15 5.49 41.02
N LEU A 119 0.38 5.44 39.77
CA LEU A 119 -0.24 4.72 38.66
C LEU A 119 0.13 3.24 38.65
N PHE A 120 1.39 2.93 38.98
CA PHE A 120 1.94 1.59 38.89
C PHE A 120 2.66 1.20 40.19
N ALA A 121 2.41 0.00 40.68
CA ALA A 121 3.11 -0.56 41.82
C ALA A 121 4.62 -0.77 41.54
N GLU A 122 4.95 -1.09 40.30
CA GLU A 122 6.30 -1.20 39.79
C GLU A 122 6.37 -0.64 38.37
N PHE A 123 7.40 0.16 38.06
CA PHE A 123 7.66 0.67 36.71
C PHE A 123 9.15 0.50 36.37
N ASP A 124 9.43 -0.28 35.32
CA ASP A 124 10.81 -0.50 34.87
C ASP A 124 11.23 0.68 33.97
N ARG A 125 12.30 1.37 34.40
CA ARG A 125 12.85 2.52 33.66
C ARG A 125 13.63 2.08 32.42
N GLU A 126 14.08 0.82 32.35
CA GLU A 126 14.73 0.27 31.18
C GLU A 126 13.67 -0.26 30.20
N PRO A 127 13.64 0.22 28.95
CA PRO A 127 12.61 -0.19 28.01
C PRO A 127 12.84 -1.64 27.54
N LEU A 128 11.75 -2.40 27.44
CA LEU A 128 11.73 -3.71 26.81
C LEU A 128 11.99 -3.63 25.31
N ALA A 129 11.49 -2.58 24.67
CA ALA A 129 11.62 -2.35 23.23
C ALA A 129 11.57 -0.86 22.91
N SER A 130 12.25 -0.47 21.81
CA SER A 130 12.28 0.89 21.31
C SER A 130 12.14 0.87 19.80
N ALA A 131 10.99 1.38 19.33
CA ALA A 131 10.61 1.47 17.91
C ALA A 131 10.72 2.91 17.39
N SER A 132 10.39 3.11 16.12
CA SER A 132 10.43 4.41 15.43
C SER A 132 9.61 5.49 16.13
N VAL A 133 8.37 5.16 16.52
CA VAL A 133 7.40 6.13 17.06
C VAL A 133 7.14 5.97 18.55
N ALA A 134 7.44 4.80 19.14
CA ALA A 134 7.10 4.48 20.52
C ALA A 134 8.21 3.70 21.25
N GLN A 135 8.12 3.68 22.57
CA GLN A 135 8.95 2.88 23.48
C GLN A 135 8.03 2.08 24.41
N VAL A 136 8.45 0.89 24.79
CA VAL A 136 7.64 -0.03 25.61
C VAL A 136 8.39 -0.35 26.89
N HIS A 137 7.75 -0.14 28.02
CA HIS A 137 8.27 -0.42 29.35
C HIS A 137 7.46 -1.52 30.06
N ALA A 138 8.12 -2.30 30.92
CA ALA A 138 7.42 -3.20 31.82
C ALA A 138 6.88 -2.42 33.02
N ALA A 139 5.70 -2.82 33.50
CA ALA A 139 5.12 -2.29 34.71
C ALA A 139 4.23 -3.33 35.41
N ARG A 140 3.79 -3.04 36.63
CA ARG A 140 2.77 -3.79 37.36
C ARG A 140 1.72 -2.82 37.89
N LEU A 141 0.49 -3.16 37.68
CA LEU A 141 -0.64 -2.42 38.27
C LEU A 141 -0.73 -2.71 39.78
N PHE A 142 -1.43 -1.85 40.52
CA PHE A 142 -1.81 -2.18 41.89
C PHE A 142 -2.88 -3.28 41.91
N GLY A 143 -2.74 -4.24 42.81
CA GLY A 143 -3.76 -5.23 43.12
C GLY A 143 -4.80 -4.68 44.07
N THR A 144 -5.79 -5.53 44.44
CA THR A 144 -6.92 -5.16 45.33
C THR A 144 -6.50 -4.76 46.72
N ASP A 145 -5.34 -5.23 47.20
CA ASP A 145 -4.87 -5.01 48.58
C ASP A 145 -3.59 -4.18 48.66
N GLY A 146 -3.25 -3.43 47.59
CA GLY A 146 -2.02 -2.64 47.47
C GLY A 146 -0.78 -3.48 47.12
N GLU A 147 -0.92 -4.79 46.99
CA GLU A 147 0.14 -5.67 46.49
C GLU A 147 0.29 -5.52 44.99
N PRO A 148 1.48 -5.87 44.40
CA PRO A 148 1.65 -5.85 42.96
C PRO A 148 0.62 -6.75 42.25
N GLY A 149 -0.20 -6.14 41.41
CA GLY A 149 -1.26 -6.81 40.67
C GLY A 149 -0.80 -7.32 39.29
N ALA A 150 -1.58 -7.07 38.24
CA ALA A 150 -1.35 -7.57 36.91
C ALA A 150 -0.03 -7.03 36.30
N SER A 151 0.74 -7.92 35.68
CA SER A 151 1.91 -7.55 34.87
C SER A 151 1.44 -6.94 33.56
N VAL A 152 1.94 -5.74 33.25
CA VAL A 152 1.56 -4.98 32.06
C VAL A 152 2.77 -4.47 31.30
N VAL A 153 2.54 -4.02 30.08
CA VAL A 153 3.48 -3.22 29.30
C VAL A 153 2.87 -1.87 29.01
N VAL A 154 3.69 -0.83 29.10
CA VAL A 154 3.30 0.56 28.85
C VAL A 154 3.97 1.00 27.56
N LYS A 155 3.20 1.17 26.49
CA LYS A 155 3.64 1.70 25.20
C LYS A 155 3.45 3.21 25.22
N VAL A 156 4.52 3.96 24.95
CA VAL A 156 4.52 5.44 25.05
C VAL A 156 5.10 6.02 23.77
N LEU A 157 4.40 6.95 23.15
CA LEU A 157 4.89 7.66 21.96
C LEU A 157 6.09 8.53 22.31
N ARG A 158 7.06 8.62 21.39
CA ARG A 158 8.23 9.49 21.54
C ARG A 158 7.84 10.96 21.69
N PRO A 159 8.45 11.71 22.60
CA PRO A 159 8.18 13.13 22.75
C PRO A 159 8.43 13.92 21.46
N GLY A 160 7.45 14.73 21.03
CA GLY A 160 7.55 15.62 19.86
C GLY A 160 7.62 14.90 18.51
N ILE A 161 7.33 13.60 18.46
CA ILE A 161 7.38 12.80 17.22
C ILE A 161 6.33 13.31 16.20
N ASP A 162 5.19 13.79 16.65
CA ASP A 162 4.14 14.44 15.87
C ASP A 162 4.66 15.58 15.00
N LYS A 163 5.48 16.47 15.61
CA LYS A 163 6.09 17.61 14.92
C LYS A 163 7.11 17.16 13.88
N VAL A 164 7.91 16.16 14.19
CA VAL A 164 8.92 15.61 13.27
C VAL A 164 8.22 14.96 12.07
N ILE A 165 7.19 14.15 12.31
CA ILE A 165 6.40 13.50 11.28
C ILE A 165 5.75 14.54 10.35
N ALA A 166 5.09 15.57 10.91
CA ALA A 166 4.45 16.62 10.12
C ALA A 166 5.45 17.34 9.20
N GLN A 167 6.66 17.63 9.70
CA GLN A 167 7.71 18.28 8.94
C GLN A 167 8.23 17.39 7.80
N ASP A 168 8.51 16.13 8.10
CA ASP A 168 9.05 15.17 7.14
C ASP A 168 8.00 14.82 6.05
N LEU A 169 6.73 14.65 6.42
CA LEU A 169 5.62 14.45 5.47
C LEU A 169 5.43 15.65 4.54
N HIS A 170 5.52 16.86 5.07
CA HIS A 170 5.42 18.07 4.25
C HIS A 170 6.53 18.11 3.18
N LEU A 171 7.76 17.73 3.57
CA LEU A 171 8.88 17.69 2.65
C LEU A 171 8.76 16.55 1.64
N LEU A 172 8.35 15.35 2.06
CA LEU A 172 8.07 14.23 1.16
C LEU A 172 6.99 14.61 0.13
N GLY A 173 5.92 15.29 0.56
CA GLY A 173 4.87 15.80 -0.32
C GLY A 173 5.39 16.85 -1.33
N TYR A 174 6.36 17.68 -0.92
CA TYR A 174 7.01 18.61 -1.84
C TYR A 174 7.85 17.87 -2.89
N ILE A 175 8.66 16.90 -2.46
CA ILE A 175 9.47 16.06 -3.35
C ILE A 175 8.57 15.26 -4.31
N ALA A 176 7.48 14.71 -3.82
CA ALA A 176 6.54 13.94 -4.63
C ALA A 176 5.91 14.78 -5.75
N ARG A 177 5.42 15.99 -5.45
CA ARG A 177 4.92 16.93 -6.46
C ARG A 177 5.99 17.33 -7.47
N TRP A 178 7.22 17.49 -7.02
CA TRP A 178 8.34 17.76 -7.88
C TRP A 178 8.63 16.61 -8.84
N ILE A 179 8.66 15.35 -8.34
CA ILE A 179 8.84 14.14 -9.16
C ILE A 179 7.71 14.02 -10.19
N GLU A 180 6.47 14.21 -9.78
CA GLU A 180 5.30 14.11 -10.66
C GLU A 180 5.33 15.13 -11.81
N HIS A 181 5.84 16.34 -11.53
CA HIS A 181 5.86 17.43 -12.50
C HIS A 181 7.05 17.35 -13.47
N TYR A 182 8.24 16.98 -12.98
CA TYR A 182 9.49 17.12 -13.73
C TYR A 182 10.07 15.80 -14.27
N LEU A 183 9.72 14.64 -13.73
CA LEU A 183 10.23 13.38 -14.25
C LEU A 183 9.28 12.77 -15.30
N PRO A 184 9.83 12.17 -16.39
CA PRO A 184 9.01 11.58 -17.46
C PRO A 184 8.00 10.53 -16.97
N ASP A 185 8.42 9.67 -16.03
CA ASP A 185 7.57 8.64 -15.41
C ASP A 185 6.81 9.15 -14.18
N GLY A 186 6.98 10.41 -13.78
CA GLY A 186 6.47 10.96 -12.54
C GLY A 186 4.94 10.81 -12.41
N ARG A 187 4.20 11.11 -13.47
CA ARG A 187 2.72 10.96 -13.48
C ARG A 187 2.28 9.50 -13.40
N ARG A 188 3.04 8.59 -14.01
CA ARG A 188 2.75 7.16 -13.98
C ARG A 188 2.94 6.56 -12.58
N LEU A 189 3.94 7.03 -11.85
CA LEU A 189 4.29 6.56 -10.52
C LEU A 189 3.37 7.10 -9.41
N ARG A 190 2.60 8.16 -9.69
CA ARG A 190 1.69 8.82 -8.74
C ARG A 190 2.32 9.05 -7.35
N PRO A 191 3.49 9.68 -7.28
CA PRO A 191 4.24 9.80 -6.02
C PRO A 191 3.50 10.62 -4.96
N VAL A 192 2.61 11.53 -5.36
CA VAL A 192 1.77 12.31 -4.44
C VAL A 192 0.79 11.39 -3.70
N GLU A 193 0.13 10.47 -4.42
CA GLU A 193 -0.77 9.48 -3.82
C GLU A 193 0.00 8.56 -2.85
N VAL A 194 1.22 8.13 -3.22
CA VAL A 194 2.07 7.30 -2.35
C VAL A 194 2.43 8.00 -1.04
N VAL A 195 2.74 9.30 -1.09
CA VAL A 195 3.04 10.06 0.12
C VAL A 195 1.77 10.30 0.95
N GLU A 196 0.61 10.42 0.33
CA GLU A 196 -0.65 10.56 1.05
C GLU A 196 -1.06 9.24 1.73
N ASP A 197 -0.90 8.10 1.06
CA ASP A 197 -1.07 6.77 1.66
C ASP A 197 -0.14 6.58 2.87
N TYR A 198 1.11 7.05 2.73
CA TYR A 198 2.07 7.01 3.84
C TYR A 198 1.65 7.93 4.99
N ARG A 199 1.14 9.13 4.70
CA ARG A 199 0.60 10.05 5.70
C ARG A 199 -0.45 9.36 6.55
N HIS A 200 -1.47 8.78 5.91
CA HIS A 200 -2.54 8.06 6.60
C HIS A 200 -2.02 6.91 7.47
N THR A 201 -1.02 6.19 6.98
CA THR A 201 -0.41 5.09 7.72
C THR A 201 0.32 5.57 8.97
N ILE A 202 1.21 6.56 8.83
CA ILE A 202 2.06 7.02 9.94
C ILE A 202 1.27 7.86 10.97
N GLU A 203 0.29 8.64 10.52
CA GLU A 203 -0.62 9.36 11.42
C GLU A 203 -1.47 8.38 12.24
N GLY A 204 -1.86 7.25 11.64
CA GLY A 204 -2.55 6.17 12.35
C GLY A 204 -1.72 5.51 13.45
N GLU A 205 -0.39 5.50 13.34
CA GLU A 205 0.51 4.98 14.37
C GLU A 205 0.73 5.95 15.55
N LEU A 206 0.31 7.21 15.40
CA LEU A 206 0.38 8.21 16.47
C LEU A 206 -0.85 8.22 17.39
N ASP A 207 -1.84 7.39 17.11
CA ASP A 207 -3.07 7.27 17.89
C ASP A 207 -3.12 5.90 18.58
N LEU A 208 -2.62 5.84 19.82
CA LEU A 208 -2.63 4.61 20.60
C LEU A 208 -4.03 4.20 21.07
N VAL A 209 -5.02 5.12 21.11
CA VAL A 209 -6.42 4.77 21.37
C VAL A 209 -7.00 3.98 20.21
N ARG A 210 -6.67 4.36 18.99
CA ARG A 210 -7.05 3.62 17.78
C ARG A 210 -6.40 2.23 17.76
N GLU A 211 -5.12 2.12 18.11
CA GLU A 211 -4.44 0.82 18.21
C GLU A 211 -5.08 -0.07 19.28
N ALA A 212 -5.41 0.49 20.45
CA ALA A 212 -6.11 -0.20 21.52
C ALA A 212 -7.50 -0.68 21.10
N ALA A 213 -8.24 0.13 20.33
CA ALA A 213 -9.54 -0.25 19.78
C ALA A 213 -9.42 -1.41 18.79
N ASN A 214 -8.39 -1.37 17.92
CA ASN A 214 -8.09 -2.46 16.99
C ASN A 214 -7.74 -3.76 17.73
N ALA A 215 -6.89 -3.69 18.77
CA ALA A 215 -6.54 -4.82 19.63
C ALA A 215 -7.80 -5.44 20.27
N SER A 216 -8.64 -4.59 20.86
CA SER A 216 -9.91 -5.03 21.49
C SER A 216 -10.87 -5.66 20.47
N GLN A 217 -10.92 -5.16 19.24
CA GLN A 217 -11.73 -5.75 18.17
C GLN A 217 -11.19 -7.12 17.76
N LEU A 218 -9.87 -7.24 17.53
CA LEU A 218 -9.25 -8.53 17.21
C LEU A 218 -9.43 -9.55 18.37
N LYS A 219 -9.29 -9.11 19.62
CA LYS A 219 -9.54 -9.95 20.79
C LYS A 219 -10.97 -10.50 20.79
N ARG A 220 -11.97 -9.66 20.51
CA ARG A 220 -13.38 -10.12 20.40
C ARG A 220 -13.56 -11.11 19.25
N ASN A 221 -12.94 -10.85 18.09
CA ASN A 221 -13.04 -11.73 16.92
C ASN A 221 -12.46 -13.13 17.20
N PHE A 222 -11.43 -13.23 18.03
CA PHE A 222 -10.78 -14.47 18.41
C PHE A 222 -11.09 -14.89 19.86
N ALA A 223 -12.18 -14.40 20.45
CA ALA A 223 -12.59 -14.80 21.80
C ALA A 223 -12.70 -16.32 21.90
N ASN A 224 -12.02 -16.90 22.89
CA ASN A 224 -11.94 -18.35 23.12
C ASN A 224 -11.34 -19.17 21.95
N SER A 225 -10.65 -18.55 21.02
CA SER A 225 -10.00 -19.24 19.92
C SER A 225 -8.66 -19.85 20.36
N PRO A 226 -8.39 -21.11 20.03
CA PRO A 226 -7.09 -21.71 20.31
C PRO A 226 -6.00 -21.27 19.32
N LEU A 227 -6.33 -20.41 18.35
CA LEU A 227 -5.43 -20.04 17.26
C LEU A 227 -4.62 -18.79 17.60
N LEU A 228 -5.31 -17.72 18.03
CA LEU A 228 -4.72 -16.39 18.22
C LEU A 228 -5.18 -15.80 19.55
N TYR A 229 -4.23 -15.31 20.32
CA TYR A 229 -4.43 -14.54 21.52
C TYR A 229 -4.02 -13.08 21.30
N ILE A 230 -4.85 -12.15 21.78
CA ILE A 230 -4.54 -10.72 21.78
C ILE A 230 -4.52 -10.25 23.24
N PRO A 231 -3.45 -9.56 23.69
CA PRO A 231 -3.34 -9.04 25.03
C PRO A 231 -4.53 -8.17 25.44
N GLU A 232 -4.87 -8.16 26.72
CA GLU A 232 -5.88 -7.27 27.28
C GLU A 232 -5.43 -5.82 27.18
N VAL A 233 -6.35 -4.92 26.85
CA VAL A 233 -6.14 -3.46 26.88
C VAL A 233 -6.69 -2.91 28.18
N TYR A 234 -5.87 -2.21 28.95
CA TYR A 234 -6.28 -1.51 30.16
C TYR A 234 -6.74 -0.09 29.82
N TRP A 235 -8.03 0.08 29.54
CA TRP A 235 -8.60 1.32 29.04
C TRP A 235 -8.48 2.51 29.98
N ASP A 236 -8.51 2.28 31.30
CA ASP A 236 -8.36 3.33 32.30
C ASP A 236 -6.97 4.01 32.22
N TYR A 237 -5.96 3.26 31.74
CA TYR A 237 -4.57 3.70 31.56
C TYR A 237 -4.22 3.98 30.10
N THR A 238 -5.22 4.06 29.19
CA THR A 238 -4.97 4.27 27.75
C THR A 238 -5.42 5.65 27.30
N ARG A 239 -4.53 6.39 26.62
CA ARG A 239 -4.73 7.72 26.03
C ARG A 239 -4.09 7.76 24.65
N GLU A 240 -4.24 8.85 23.88
CA GLU A 240 -3.67 8.98 22.52
C GLU A 240 -2.17 8.66 22.46
N ASN A 241 -1.41 8.98 23.51
CA ASN A 241 0.05 8.87 23.53
C ASN A 241 0.61 7.83 24.51
N VAL A 242 -0.26 7.15 25.25
CA VAL A 242 0.07 6.08 26.21
C VAL A 242 -0.95 4.96 26.09
N MET A 243 -0.49 3.72 25.96
CA MET A 243 -1.35 2.53 25.94
C MET A 243 -0.79 1.49 26.88
N VAL A 244 -1.66 0.92 27.73
CA VAL A 244 -1.30 -0.14 28.66
C VAL A 244 -1.96 -1.45 28.25
N LEU A 245 -1.14 -2.46 28.07
CA LEU A 245 -1.52 -3.81 27.65
C LEU A 245 -1.05 -4.84 28.66
N GLU A 246 -1.74 -5.97 28.69
CA GLU A 246 -1.27 -7.17 29.38
C GLU A 246 0.13 -7.57 28.91
N ARG A 247 1.02 -7.87 29.86
CA ARG A 247 2.34 -8.43 29.53
C ARG A 247 2.21 -9.90 29.21
N ILE A 248 2.60 -10.28 28.01
CA ILE A 248 2.53 -11.66 27.53
C ILE A 248 3.74 -12.48 27.97
N ASP A 249 3.54 -13.79 28.13
CA ASP A 249 4.61 -14.79 28.21
C ASP A 249 4.61 -15.62 26.92
N GLY A 250 5.53 -15.32 26.02
CA GLY A 250 5.63 -15.96 24.72
C GLY A 250 7.04 -16.01 24.18
N ILE A 251 7.26 -16.92 23.25
CA ILE A 251 8.51 -17.02 22.49
C ILE A 251 8.33 -16.25 21.17
N PRO A 252 9.26 -15.33 20.80
CA PRO A 252 9.21 -14.72 19.49
C PRO A 252 9.16 -15.78 18.40
N VAL A 253 8.26 -15.63 17.43
CA VAL A 253 8.06 -16.65 16.37
C VAL A 253 9.32 -16.86 15.51
N THR A 254 10.24 -15.90 15.52
CA THR A 254 11.54 -15.97 14.85
C THR A 254 12.58 -16.80 15.61
N ASP A 255 12.38 -17.06 16.90
CA ASP A 255 13.29 -17.87 17.71
C ASP A 255 12.99 -19.36 17.57
N LEU A 256 13.36 -19.91 16.41
CA LEU A 256 13.15 -21.32 16.09
C LEU A 256 13.85 -22.25 17.08
N GLN A 257 14.94 -21.81 17.72
CA GLN A 257 15.69 -22.61 18.67
C GLN A 257 14.87 -22.82 19.95
N GLN A 258 14.31 -21.75 20.52
CA GLN A 258 13.46 -21.86 21.70
C GLN A 258 12.17 -22.61 21.40
N LEU A 259 11.55 -22.38 20.22
CA LEU A 259 10.33 -23.11 19.82
C LEU A 259 10.58 -24.62 19.73
N ARG A 260 11.70 -25.02 19.16
CA ARG A 260 12.10 -26.45 19.11
C ARG A 260 12.45 -27.00 20.50
N ALA A 261 13.13 -26.23 21.33
CA ALA A 261 13.52 -26.64 22.69
C ALA A 261 12.31 -26.93 23.59
N GLN A 262 11.18 -26.18 23.40
CA GLN A 262 9.93 -26.48 24.11
C GLN A 262 9.07 -27.57 23.43
N ASN A 263 9.56 -28.22 22.36
CA ASN A 263 8.84 -29.22 21.56
C ASN A 263 7.55 -28.67 20.92
N THR A 264 7.59 -27.46 20.37
CA THR A 264 6.46 -26.88 19.64
C THR A 264 6.17 -27.71 18.38
N ASN A 265 4.89 -28.02 18.15
CA ASN A 265 4.45 -28.62 16.89
C ASN A 265 4.54 -27.56 15.76
N MET A 266 5.66 -27.56 15.04
CA MET A 266 5.99 -26.54 14.04
C MET A 266 5.08 -26.63 12.81
N GLU A 267 4.65 -27.82 12.43
CA GLU A 267 3.71 -28.04 11.32
C GLU A 267 2.36 -27.39 11.64
N LEU A 268 1.78 -27.77 12.78
CA LEU A 268 0.49 -27.21 13.23
C LEU A 268 0.59 -25.68 13.45
N LEU A 269 1.74 -25.19 13.93
CA LEU A 269 1.97 -23.75 14.09
C LEU A 269 1.92 -23.05 12.72
N ALA A 270 2.60 -23.58 11.72
CA ALA A 270 2.59 -23.00 10.37
C ALA A 270 1.19 -23.03 9.74
N GLU A 271 0.46 -24.13 9.85
CA GLU A 271 -0.93 -24.25 9.37
C GLU A 271 -1.87 -23.25 10.05
N ARG A 272 -1.74 -23.08 11.38
CA ARG A 272 -2.55 -22.12 12.15
C ARG A 272 -2.32 -20.68 11.72
N GLY A 273 -1.08 -20.31 11.35
CA GLY A 273 -0.79 -18.97 10.81
C GLY A 273 -1.60 -18.67 9.54
N VAL A 274 -1.70 -19.67 8.65
CA VAL A 274 -2.52 -19.57 7.44
C VAL A 274 -4.01 -19.49 7.79
N GLU A 275 -4.48 -20.34 8.69
CA GLU A 275 -5.89 -20.36 9.13
C GLU A 275 -6.30 -19.02 9.75
N ILE A 276 -5.47 -18.45 10.62
CA ILE A 276 -5.69 -17.11 11.22
C ILE A 276 -5.90 -16.05 10.15
N PHE A 277 -5.05 -16.04 9.12
CA PHE A 277 -5.17 -15.09 8.01
C PHE A 277 -6.52 -15.23 7.30
N PHE A 278 -6.90 -16.43 6.89
CA PHE A 278 -8.16 -16.64 6.19
C PHE A 278 -9.37 -16.30 7.05
N LYS A 279 -9.36 -16.60 8.35
CA LYS A 279 -10.41 -16.20 9.28
C LYS A 279 -10.52 -14.69 9.42
N GLN A 280 -9.40 -14.00 9.60
CA GLN A 280 -9.39 -12.53 9.69
C GLN A 280 -9.98 -11.89 8.44
N VAL A 281 -9.60 -12.37 7.24
CA VAL A 281 -10.03 -11.79 5.95
C VAL A 281 -11.48 -12.15 5.65
N PHE A 282 -11.86 -13.41 5.75
CA PHE A 282 -13.13 -13.90 5.22
C PHE A 282 -14.23 -14.05 6.26
N GLU A 283 -13.92 -14.49 7.50
CA GLU A 283 -14.94 -14.63 8.55
C GLU A 283 -15.18 -13.29 9.27
N HIS A 284 -14.11 -12.62 9.69
CA HIS A 284 -14.21 -11.40 10.51
C HIS A 284 -14.22 -10.11 9.69
N ASN A 285 -13.72 -10.15 8.46
CA ASN A 285 -13.51 -8.98 7.63
C ASN A 285 -12.74 -7.86 8.36
N PHE A 286 -11.80 -8.26 9.19
CA PHE A 286 -10.96 -7.39 9.97
C PHE A 286 -9.62 -8.09 10.17
N PHE A 287 -8.60 -7.67 9.41
CA PHE A 287 -7.32 -8.35 9.38
C PHE A 287 -6.17 -7.45 9.80
N HIS A 288 -5.23 -8.04 10.52
CA HIS A 288 -3.96 -7.42 10.87
C HIS A 288 -3.13 -7.26 9.59
N ALA A 289 -2.90 -6.02 9.18
CA ALA A 289 -2.27 -5.74 7.90
C ALA A 289 -0.73 -5.65 7.98
N ASP A 290 -0.15 -5.78 9.17
CA ASP A 290 1.30 -5.78 9.37
C ASP A 290 1.77 -6.96 10.23
N MET A 291 1.44 -8.18 9.83
CA MET A 291 1.89 -9.42 10.50
C MET A 291 3.40 -9.66 10.26
N HIS A 292 4.20 -8.70 10.74
CA HIS A 292 5.64 -8.85 10.74
C HIS A 292 6.07 -9.83 11.86
N PRO A 293 7.04 -10.74 11.60
CA PRO A 293 7.46 -11.71 12.62
C PRO A 293 7.91 -11.11 13.96
N GLY A 294 8.33 -9.83 13.97
CA GLY A 294 8.69 -9.11 15.21
C GLY A 294 7.52 -8.79 16.14
N ASN A 295 6.29 -8.82 15.62
CA ASN A 295 5.06 -8.50 16.36
C ASN A 295 4.28 -9.76 16.77
N ILE A 296 4.86 -10.95 16.52
CA ILE A 296 4.19 -12.23 16.70
C ILE A 296 4.99 -13.12 17.64
N PHE A 297 4.31 -13.66 18.62
CA PHE A 297 4.85 -14.59 19.60
C PHE A 297 4.05 -15.90 19.59
N VAL A 298 4.61 -16.92 20.22
CA VAL A 298 3.98 -18.24 20.43
C VAL A 298 3.88 -18.48 21.92
N SER A 299 2.70 -18.85 22.39
CA SER A 299 2.45 -19.14 23.79
C SER A 299 3.30 -20.31 24.30
N ARG A 300 3.79 -20.20 25.54
CA ARG A 300 4.51 -21.29 26.21
C ARG A 300 3.59 -22.35 26.79
N GLN A 301 2.28 -22.08 26.90
CA GLN A 301 1.35 -22.93 27.68
C GLN A 301 1.06 -24.29 27.05
N GLN A 302 0.93 -24.37 25.72
CA GLN A 302 0.53 -25.60 25.02
C GLN A 302 1.39 -25.85 23.77
N PRO A 303 2.65 -26.30 23.90
CA PRO A 303 3.55 -26.45 22.75
C PRO A 303 3.04 -27.39 21.67
N GLN A 304 2.29 -28.43 22.02
CA GLN A 304 1.70 -29.38 21.07
C GLN A 304 0.44 -28.84 20.38
N ARG A 305 -0.17 -27.77 20.91
CA ARG A 305 -1.29 -27.03 20.33
C ARG A 305 -0.96 -25.53 20.32
N PRO A 306 0.10 -25.13 19.63
CA PRO A 306 0.70 -23.81 19.76
C PRO A 306 -0.29 -22.71 19.39
N GLN A 307 -0.44 -21.70 20.25
CA GLN A 307 -1.28 -20.53 20.03
C GLN A 307 -0.39 -19.34 19.68
N TYR A 308 -0.75 -18.60 18.63
CA TYR A 308 -0.13 -17.31 18.31
C TYR A 308 -0.56 -16.22 19.29
N ILE A 309 0.34 -15.26 19.51
CA ILE A 309 0.05 -14.02 20.25
C ILE A 309 0.47 -12.86 19.34
N ALA A 310 -0.41 -11.91 19.07
CA ALA A 310 -0.11 -10.69 18.35
C ALA A 310 -0.15 -9.49 19.29
N ILE A 311 0.88 -8.62 19.23
CA ILE A 311 1.08 -7.53 20.21
C ILE A 311 0.99 -6.13 19.61
N ASP A 312 1.11 -5.98 18.29
CA ASP A 312 1.01 -4.70 17.60
C ASP A 312 -0.18 -4.75 16.63
N THR A 313 -1.11 -3.82 16.76
CA THR A 313 -2.35 -3.78 15.97
C THR A 313 -2.60 -2.38 15.37
N ALA A 314 -1.52 -1.60 15.22
CA ALA A 314 -1.60 -0.24 14.69
C ALA A 314 -2.19 -0.21 13.27
N ILE A 315 -1.86 -1.20 12.44
CA ILE A 315 -2.31 -1.28 11.05
C ILE A 315 -3.26 -2.48 10.89
N VAL A 316 -4.51 -2.18 10.61
CA VAL A 316 -5.54 -3.17 10.29
C VAL A 316 -6.18 -2.85 8.94
N GLY A 317 -6.76 -3.86 8.30
CA GLY A 317 -7.47 -3.71 7.04
C GLY A 317 -8.85 -4.37 7.10
N SER A 318 -9.73 -3.90 6.23
CA SER A 318 -11.02 -4.53 5.95
C SER A 318 -11.32 -4.43 4.46
N LEU A 319 -12.09 -5.35 3.93
CA LEU A 319 -12.55 -5.33 2.55
C LEU A 319 -14.03 -4.92 2.50
N THR A 320 -14.47 -4.40 1.37
CA THR A 320 -15.91 -4.34 1.13
C THR A 320 -16.46 -5.77 1.04
N ARG A 321 -17.75 -5.97 1.33
CA ARG A 321 -18.37 -7.29 1.17
C ARG A 321 -18.28 -7.82 -0.25
N GLU A 322 -18.27 -6.92 -1.20
CA GLU A 322 -18.17 -7.20 -2.62
C GLU A 322 -16.76 -7.66 -2.99
N ASP A 323 -15.72 -6.91 -2.59
CA ASP A 323 -14.32 -7.28 -2.81
C ASP A 323 -13.99 -8.63 -2.16
N GLN A 324 -14.46 -8.87 -0.93
CA GLN A 324 -14.29 -10.12 -0.22
C GLN A 324 -14.89 -11.31 -1.01
N TYR A 325 -16.09 -11.12 -1.56
CA TYR A 325 -16.77 -12.13 -2.38
C TYR A 325 -16.03 -12.40 -3.69
N TYR A 326 -15.63 -11.34 -4.40
CA TYR A 326 -14.87 -11.48 -5.64
C TYR A 326 -13.50 -12.09 -5.39
N LEU A 327 -12.82 -11.72 -4.31
CA LEU A 327 -11.54 -12.29 -3.94
C LEU A 327 -11.65 -13.81 -3.71
N ALA A 328 -12.64 -14.27 -2.94
CA ALA A 328 -12.86 -15.69 -2.68
C ALA A 328 -13.13 -16.47 -3.98
N ARG A 329 -13.98 -15.93 -4.86
CA ARG A 329 -14.29 -16.54 -6.16
C ARG A 329 -13.07 -16.60 -7.07
N ASN A 330 -12.27 -15.53 -7.11
CA ASN A 330 -11.03 -15.51 -7.89
C ASN A 330 -10.05 -16.57 -7.40
N LEU A 331 -9.87 -16.69 -6.08
CA LEU A 331 -9.00 -17.71 -5.51
C LEU A 331 -9.49 -19.13 -5.84
N LEU A 332 -10.79 -19.41 -5.70
CA LEU A 332 -11.36 -20.71 -6.04
C LEU A 332 -11.27 -21.02 -7.53
N ALA A 333 -11.53 -20.05 -8.40
CA ALA A 333 -11.37 -20.21 -9.84
C ALA A 333 -9.90 -20.50 -10.21
N MET A 334 -8.96 -19.81 -9.56
CA MET A 334 -7.53 -20.07 -9.74
C MET A 334 -7.12 -21.48 -9.28
N PHE A 335 -7.63 -21.96 -8.14
CA PHE A 335 -7.41 -23.34 -7.69
C PHE A 335 -7.88 -24.39 -8.71
N ARG A 336 -8.97 -24.06 -9.44
CA ARG A 336 -9.54 -24.93 -10.48
C ARG A 336 -8.91 -24.74 -11.85
N ARG A 337 -7.92 -23.83 -11.97
CA ARG A 337 -7.28 -23.42 -13.23
C ARG A 337 -8.30 -22.85 -14.24
N ASP A 338 -9.41 -22.28 -13.75
CA ASP A 338 -10.41 -21.63 -14.57
C ASP A 338 -10.04 -20.16 -14.81
N TYR A 339 -9.07 -19.96 -15.70
CA TYR A 339 -8.51 -18.63 -16.00
C TYR A 339 -9.52 -17.70 -16.67
N ARG A 340 -10.49 -18.30 -17.39
CA ARG A 340 -11.58 -17.53 -17.97
C ARG A 340 -12.45 -16.89 -16.88
N MET A 341 -12.87 -17.69 -15.90
CA MET A 341 -13.63 -17.20 -14.76
C MET A 341 -12.84 -16.13 -13.99
N VAL A 342 -11.52 -16.29 -13.80
CA VAL A 342 -10.68 -15.26 -13.18
C VAL A 342 -10.73 -13.94 -13.96
N ALA A 343 -10.60 -13.98 -15.30
CA ALA A 343 -10.67 -12.79 -16.15
C ALA A 343 -12.05 -12.11 -16.08
N GLU A 344 -13.13 -12.89 -16.16
CA GLU A 344 -14.51 -12.40 -16.07
C GLU A 344 -14.79 -11.74 -14.71
N LEU A 345 -14.32 -12.34 -13.61
CA LEU A 345 -14.47 -11.79 -12.27
C LEU A 345 -13.75 -10.46 -12.08
N HIS A 346 -12.58 -10.28 -12.67
CA HIS A 346 -11.85 -9.01 -12.60
C HIS A 346 -12.58 -7.88 -13.35
N VAL A 347 -13.24 -8.19 -14.47
CA VAL A 347 -14.08 -7.23 -15.19
C VAL A 347 -15.35 -6.92 -14.40
N GLN A 348 -16.03 -7.95 -13.88
CA GLN A 348 -17.28 -7.81 -13.12
C GLN A 348 -17.11 -7.00 -11.83
N SER A 349 -15.96 -7.17 -11.14
CA SER A 349 -15.64 -6.40 -9.92
C SER A 349 -15.23 -4.95 -10.19
N GLY A 350 -15.02 -4.58 -11.46
CA GLY A 350 -14.48 -3.27 -11.81
C GLY A 350 -12.98 -3.09 -11.50
N TRP A 351 -12.27 -4.17 -11.17
CA TRP A 351 -10.82 -4.11 -10.93
C TRP A 351 -10.03 -3.81 -12.20
N VAL A 352 -10.54 -4.26 -13.35
CA VAL A 352 -10.08 -3.85 -14.68
C VAL A 352 -11.22 -3.16 -15.43
N ARG A 353 -10.88 -2.44 -16.50
CA ARG A 353 -11.88 -1.70 -17.29
C ARG A 353 -12.93 -2.64 -17.91
N ALA A 354 -14.16 -2.15 -18.01
CA ALA A 354 -15.28 -2.93 -18.58
C ALA A 354 -15.08 -3.29 -20.06
N ASP A 355 -14.27 -2.53 -20.80
CA ASP A 355 -13.91 -2.77 -22.20
C ASP A 355 -12.69 -3.68 -22.39
N THR A 356 -12.14 -4.26 -21.29
CA THR A 356 -11.00 -5.17 -21.35
C THR A 356 -11.35 -6.44 -22.14
N PRO A 357 -10.56 -6.81 -23.18
CA PRO A 357 -10.80 -8.02 -23.94
C PRO A 357 -10.56 -9.28 -23.10
N ILE A 358 -11.63 -9.96 -22.68
CA ILE A 358 -11.57 -11.12 -21.75
C ILE A 358 -10.61 -12.20 -22.28
N ASN A 359 -10.65 -12.53 -23.58
CA ASN A 359 -9.80 -13.57 -24.15
C ASN A 359 -8.30 -13.22 -24.09
N ALA A 360 -7.95 -11.94 -24.29
CA ALA A 360 -6.56 -11.50 -24.18
C ALA A 360 -6.07 -11.51 -22.73
N PHE A 361 -6.95 -11.10 -21.80
CA PHE A 361 -6.65 -11.10 -20.38
C PHE A 361 -6.54 -12.53 -19.83
N GLU A 362 -7.47 -13.44 -20.21
CA GLU A 362 -7.39 -14.87 -19.90
C GLU A 362 -6.06 -15.49 -20.37
N ALA A 363 -5.66 -15.23 -21.63
CA ALA A 363 -4.41 -15.72 -22.17
C ALA A 363 -3.19 -15.21 -21.38
N ALA A 364 -3.21 -13.96 -20.96
CA ALA A 364 -2.15 -13.36 -20.16
C ALA A 364 -2.07 -13.98 -18.74
N ILE A 365 -3.22 -14.22 -18.10
CA ILE A 365 -3.32 -14.90 -16.80
C ILE A 365 -2.79 -16.32 -16.93
N ARG A 366 -3.23 -17.07 -17.94
CA ARG A 366 -2.80 -18.45 -18.21
C ARG A 366 -1.30 -18.52 -18.40
N ALA A 367 -0.71 -17.65 -19.20
CA ALA A 367 0.73 -17.61 -19.45
C ALA A 367 1.57 -17.46 -18.19
N VAL A 368 1.05 -16.75 -17.18
CA VAL A 368 1.72 -16.57 -15.89
C VAL A 368 1.47 -17.75 -14.94
N CYS A 369 0.23 -18.22 -14.88
CA CYS A 369 -0.18 -19.19 -13.85
C CYS A 369 0.18 -20.63 -14.23
N GLU A 370 0.04 -21.02 -15.50
CA GLU A 370 0.27 -22.40 -15.93
C GLU A 370 1.67 -22.94 -15.61
N PRO A 371 2.78 -22.20 -15.89
CA PRO A 371 4.11 -22.67 -15.52
C PRO A 371 4.34 -22.82 -14.01
N ILE A 372 3.54 -22.10 -13.22
CA ILE A 372 3.63 -22.17 -11.76
C ILE A 372 2.90 -23.43 -11.26
N PHE A 373 1.74 -23.73 -11.83
CA PHE A 373 0.92 -24.89 -11.44
C PHE A 373 1.42 -26.24 -11.97
N GLU A 374 2.43 -26.26 -12.84
CA GLU A 374 3.14 -27.50 -13.20
C GLU A 374 4.04 -28.03 -12.08
N LYS A 375 4.38 -27.17 -11.11
CA LYS A 375 5.15 -27.57 -9.92
C LYS A 375 4.24 -28.23 -8.88
N PRO A 376 4.81 -29.09 -8.00
CA PRO A 376 4.08 -29.60 -6.85
C PRO A 376 3.51 -28.44 -6.02
N LEU A 377 2.26 -28.52 -5.57
CA LEU A 377 1.56 -27.44 -4.86
C LEU A 377 2.36 -26.89 -3.66
N GLY A 378 3.04 -27.76 -2.91
CA GLY A 378 3.89 -27.35 -1.79
C GLY A 378 5.10 -26.49 -2.18
N GLU A 379 5.53 -26.53 -3.45
CA GLU A 379 6.64 -25.71 -3.97
C GLU A 379 6.16 -24.35 -4.52
N ILE A 380 4.86 -24.20 -4.73
CA ILE A 380 4.28 -22.99 -5.27
C ILE A 380 4.15 -21.93 -4.17
N SER A 381 4.75 -20.76 -4.39
CA SER A 381 4.53 -19.60 -3.54
C SER A 381 3.24 -18.89 -3.95
N PHE A 382 2.25 -18.95 -3.08
CA PHE A 382 0.95 -18.29 -3.27
C PHE A 382 1.11 -16.77 -3.43
N ALA A 383 1.96 -16.18 -2.62
CA ALA A 383 2.26 -14.75 -2.70
C ALA A 383 2.90 -14.36 -4.04
N ARG A 384 3.80 -15.16 -4.60
CA ARG A 384 4.38 -14.91 -5.94
C ARG A 384 3.33 -15.01 -7.04
N VAL A 385 2.41 -15.97 -6.94
CA VAL A 385 1.28 -16.08 -7.88
C VAL A 385 0.47 -14.79 -7.88
N LEU A 386 0.09 -14.29 -6.71
CA LEU A 386 -0.64 -13.03 -6.59
C LEU A 386 0.13 -11.83 -7.15
N ILE A 387 1.43 -11.71 -6.84
CA ILE A 387 2.28 -10.64 -7.37
C ILE A 387 2.28 -10.67 -8.90
N SER A 388 2.49 -11.84 -9.50
CA SER A 388 2.53 -12.01 -10.95
C SER A 388 1.18 -11.71 -11.59
N LEU A 389 0.09 -12.08 -10.92
CA LEU A 389 -1.27 -11.78 -11.36
C LEU A 389 -1.55 -10.28 -11.35
N PHE A 390 -1.18 -9.58 -10.26
CA PHE A 390 -1.30 -8.12 -10.19
C PHE A 390 -0.45 -7.41 -11.25
N GLN A 391 0.78 -7.88 -11.51
CA GLN A 391 1.62 -7.33 -12.57
C GLN A 391 1.00 -7.52 -13.95
N THR A 392 0.34 -8.67 -14.17
CA THR A 392 -0.36 -8.97 -15.42
C THR A 392 -1.59 -8.08 -15.56
N ALA A 393 -2.42 -7.98 -14.52
CA ALA A 393 -3.64 -7.18 -14.53
C ALA A 393 -3.36 -5.67 -14.76
N ARG A 394 -2.19 -5.18 -14.32
CA ARG A 394 -1.73 -3.80 -14.62
C ARG A 394 -1.55 -3.51 -16.10
N ARG A 395 -1.18 -4.50 -16.92
CA ARG A 395 -1.11 -4.33 -18.39
C ARG A 395 -2.48 -4.06 -18.99
N PHE A 396 -3.54 -4.31 -18.22
CA PHE A 396 -4.95 -4.09 -18.56
C PHE A 396 -5.56 -2.95 -17.73
N ASP A 397 -4.73 -1.97 -17.33
CA ASP A 397 -5.14 -0.77 -16.58
C ASP A 397 -5.85 -1.07 -15.25
N MET A 398 -5.50 -2.18 -14.57
CA MET A 398 -6.04 -2.50 -13.26
C MET A 398 -5.66 -1.42 -12.23
N ALA A 399 -6.67 -0.81 -11.63
CA ALA A 399 -6.50 0.04 -10.46
C ALA A 399 -6.36 -0.85 -9.21
N VAL A 400 -5.16 -0.88 -8.63
CA VAL A 400 -4.91 -1.69 -7.42
C VAL A 400 -5.40 -0.93 -6.20
N GLN A 401 -6.37 -1.50 -5.49
CA GLN A 401 -6.88 -0.94 -4.25
C GLN A 401 -5.84 -1.07 -3.12
N PRO A 402 -5.66 -0.05 -2.25
CA PRO A 402 -4.70 -0.08 -1.13
C PRO A 402 -4.90 -1.29 -0.21
N GLN A 403 -6.14 -1.68 0.05
CA GLN A 403 -6.49 -2.83 0.90
C GLN A 403 -5.98 -4.16 0.32
N LEU A 404 -6.01 -4.33 -1.00
CA LEU A 404 -5.48 -5.53 -1.68
C LEU A 404 -3.94 -5.57 -1.59
N VAL A 405 -3.27 -4.42 -1.60
CA VAL A 405 -1.81 -4.34 -1.38
C VAL A 405 -1.45 -4.74 0.04
N LEU A 406 -2.20 -4.27 1.04
CA LEU A 406 -2.02 -4.67 2.44
C LEU A 406 -2.23 -6.17 2.62
N LEU A 407 -3.28 -6.71 2.02
CA LEU A 407 -3.58 -8.14 2.03
C LEU A 407 -2.45 -8.97 1.41
N GLN A 408 -1.94 -8.54 0.25
CA GLN A 408 -0.82 -9.18 -0.43
C GLN A 408 0.45 -9.18 0.45
N LYS A 409 0.78 -8.04 1.09
CA LYS A 409 1.91 -7.93 2.02
C LYS A 409 1.75 -8.91 3.18
N THR A 410 0.58 -8.94 3.80
CA THR A 410 0.28 -9.83 4.93
C THR A 410 0.43 -11.29 4.54
N LEU A 411 -0.11 -11.67 3.38
CA LEU A 411 0.00 -13.04 2.87
C LEU A 411 1.45 -13.44 2.57
N LEU A 412 2.24 -12.52 2.00
CA LEU A 412 3.67 -12.75 1.76
C LEU A 412 4.43 -13.00 3.07
N ASN A 413 4.15 -12.21 4.10
CA ASN A 413 4.77 -12.37 5.42
C ASN A 413 4.39 -13.70 6.06
N ILE A 414 3.11 -14.08 6.00
CA ILE A 414 2.61 -15.34 6.56
C ILE A 414 3.19 -16.55 5.83
N GLU A 415 3.24 -16.51 4.49
CA GLU A 415 3.88 -17.56 3.71
C GLU A 415 5.36 -17.68 4.04
N GLY A 416 6.07 -16.55 4.09
CA GLY A 416 7.49 -16.53 4.42
C GLY A 416 7.76 -17.09 5.82
N LEU A 417 6.99 -16.65 6.81
CA LEU A 417 7.07 -17.16 8.18
C LEU A 417 6.70 -18.65 8.25
N GLY A 418 5.60 -19.03 7.62
CA GLY A 418 5.15 -20.43 7.61
C GLY A 418 6.19 -21.38 7.05
N ARG A 419 6.86 -21.01 5.96
CA ARG A 419 7.96 -21.81 5.38
C ARG A 419 9.24 -21.82 6.23
N GLN A 420 9.49 -20.78 7.03
CA GLN A 420 10.59 -20.80 8.01
C GLN A 420 10.29 -21.78 9.17
N LEU A 421 9.04 -21.84 9.61
CA LEU A 421 8.59 -22.76 10.65
C LEU A 421 8.55 -24.20 10.15
N TYR A 422 7.94 -24.41 8.99
CA TYR A 422 7.75 -25.70 8.34
C TYR A 422 7.95 -25.57 6.82
N PRO A 423 9.14 -25.92 6.28
CA PRO A 423 9.47 -25.74 4.87
C PRO A 423 8.55 -26.45 3.87
N GLN A 424 7.85 -27.50 4.33
CA GLN A 424 6.92 -28.29 3.53
C GLN A 424 5.47 -27.75 3.60
N LEU A 425 5.26 -26.57 4.18
CA LEU A 425 3.95 -25.95 4.30
C LEU A 425 3.29 -25.79 2.92
N ASP A 426 2.12 -26.37 2.78
CA ASP A 426 1.25 -26.25 1.61
C ASP A 426 0.05 -25.34 1.95
N LEU A 427 0.18 -24.06 1.56
CA LEU A 427 -0.90 -23.08 1.77
C LEU A 427 -2.19 -23.48 1.04
N TRP A 428 -2.07 -24.13 -0.11
CA TRP A 428 -3.19 -24.52 -0.96
C TRP A 428 -4.07 -25.55 -0.25
N LYS A 429 -3.41 -26.50 0.43
CA LYS A 429 -4.09 -27.54 1.22
C LYS A 429 -4.92 -26.96 2.36
N THR A 430 -4.47 -25.86 2.97
CA THR A 430 -5.19 -25.19 4.06
C THR A 430 -6.23 -24.19 3.53
N ALA A 431 -5.89 -23.42 2.50
CA ALA A 431 -6.73 -22.36 1.97
C ALA A 431 -7.98 -22.87 1.22
N HIS A 432 -7.82 -23.90 0.38
CA HIS A 432 -8.91 -24.38 -0.47
C HIS A 432 -10.13 -24.89 0.31
N PRO A 433 -9.99 -25.81 1.29
CA PRO A 433 -11.14 -26.28 2.07
C PRO A 433 -11.80 -25.16 2.88
N PHE A 434 -11.01 -24.20 3.36
CA PHE A 434 -11.54 -23.04 4.08
C PHE A 434 -12.43 -22.18 3.17
N LEU A 435 -11.94 -21.81 1.99
CA LEU A 435 -12.68 -20.99 1.05
C LEU A 435 -13.93 -21.68 0.52
N GLU A 436 -13.87 -22.99 0.24
CA GLU A 436 -15.05 -23.74 -0.19
C GLU A 436 -16.14 -23.78 0.89
N ARG A 437 -15.74 -24.03 2.16
CA ARG A 437 -16.66 -23.99 3.29
C ARG A 437 -17.29 -22.61 3.46
N TRP A 438 -16.48 -21.57 3.47
CA TRP A 438 -16.92 -20.18 3.60
C TRP A 438 -17.91 -19.78 2.50
N MET A 439 -17.62 -20.11 1.24
CA MET A 439 -18.52 -19.85 0.12
C MET A 439 -19.85 -20.62 0.24
N ARG A 440 -19.79 -21.88 0.67
CA ARG A 440 -20.97 -22.72 0.86
C ARG A 440 -21.88 -22.18 1.95
N GLU A 441 -21.31 -21.75 3.08
CA GLU A 441 -22.05 -21.16 4.21
C GLU A 441 -22.71 -19.83 3.81
N ARG A 442 -22.08 -19.03 2.96
CA ARG A 442 -22.61 -17.74 2.49
C ARG A 442 -23.82 -17.90 1.54
N ILE A 443 -23.83 -18.96 0.76
CA ILE A 443 -24.93 -19.27 -0.18
C ILE A 443 -26.04 -20.08 0.51
N HIS A 444 -25.85 -20.48 1.77
CA HIS A 444 -26.81 -21.29 2.49
C HIS A 444 -28.14 -20.53 2.69
N PRO A 445 -29.32 -21.17 2.48
CA PRO A 445 -30.63 -20.52 2.61
C PRO A 445 -30.84 -19.81 3.96
N ARG A 446 -30.29 -20.36 5.05
CA ARG A 446 -30.37 -19.75 6.39
C ARG A 446 -29.67 -18.39 6.47
N THR A 447 -28.54 -18.23 5.79
CA THR A 447 -27.79 -16.96 5.74
C THR A 447 -28.58 -15.92 4.97
N ILE A 448 -29.15 -16.31 3.81
CA ILE A 448 -30.02 -15.44 2.99
C ILE A 448 -31.26 -14.99 3.79
N VAL A 449 -31.93 -15.91 4.50
CA VAL A 449 -33.07 -15.57 5.37
C VAL A 449 -32.65 -14.66 6.51
N GLY A 450 -31.46 -14.86 7.08
CA GLY A 450 -30.87 -13.99 8.10
C GLY A 450 -30.62 -12.57 7.59
N GLU A 451 -30.07 -12.42 6.38
CA GLU A 451 -29.87 -11.12 5.73
C GLU A 451 -31.21 -10.43 5.37
N ILE A 452 -32.17 -11.18 4.86
CA ILE A 452 -33.52 -10.65 4.61
C ILE A 452 -34.17 -10.17 5.91
N LYS A 453 -34.04 -10.91 7.02
CA LYS A 453 -34.55 -10.47 8.31
C LYS A 453 -33.85 -9.21 8.83
N ARG A 454 -32.55 -9.08 8.59
CA ARG A 454 -31.73 -7.96 9.08
C ARG A 454 -31.97 -6.68 8.26
N TYR A 455 -32.05 -6.79 6.94
CA TYR A 455 -32.18 -5.66 6.00
C TYR A 455 -33.59 -5.50 5.43
N GLY A 456 -34.44 -6.51 5.59
CA GLY A 456 -35.83 -6.48 5.09
C GLY A 456 -36.63 -5.27 5.59
N PRO A 457 -36.57 -4.89 6.89
CA PRO A 457 -37.22 -3.69 7.39
C PRO A 457 -36.74 -2.42 6.65
N GLU A 458 -35.43 -2.29 6.43
CA GLU A 458 -34.86 -1.16 5.71
C GLU A 458 -35.24 -1.15 4.20
N TRP A 459 -35.34 -2.32 3.60
CA TRP A 459 -35.80 -2.44 2.21
C TRP A 459 -37.30 -2.11 2.08
N LEU A 460 -38.12 -2.58 3.03
CA LEU A 460 -39.56 -2.24 3.08
C LEU A 460 -39.78 -0.74 3.28
N GLU A 461 -38.94 -0.08 4.07
CA GLU A 461 -39.00 1.36 4.29
C GLU A 461 -38.60 2.17 3.04
N LYS A 462 -37.66 1.65 2.24
CA LYS A 462 -37.21 2.25 0.98
C LYS A 462 -38.08 1.87 -0.23
N PHE A 463 -38.88 0.78 -0.12
CA PHE A 463 -39.72 0.28 -1.22
C PHE A 463 -40.70 1.32 -1.80
N PRO A 464 -41.36 2.15 -0.97
CA PRO A 464 -42.22 3.23 -1.48
C PRO A 464 -41.46 4.33 -2.24
N GLN A 465 -40.13 4.44 -2.03
CA GLN A 465 -39.29 5.44 -2.69
C GLN A 465 -38.73 4.96 -4.04
N LEU A 466 -38.77 3.64 -4.32
CA LEU A 466 -38.24 3.08 -5.56
C LEU A 466 -38.87 3.69 -6.84
N PRO A 467 -40.18 3.94 -6.93
CA PRO A 467 -40.76 4.62 -8.10
C PRO A 467 -40.19 6.04 -8.25
N GLN A 468 -40.06 6.78 -7.16
CA GLN A 468 -39.51 8.15 -7.19
C GLN A 468 -38.02 8.16 -7.59
N MET A 469 -37.23 7.21 -7.10
CA MET A 469 -35.82 7.05 -7.49
C MET A 469 -35.70 6.64 -8.98
N ALA A 470 -36.57 5.75 -9.45
CA ALA A 470 -36.61 5.37 -10.87
C ALA A 470 -37.02 6.55 -11.76
N PHE A 471 -38.00 7.34 -11.35
CA PHE A 471 -38.38 8.57 -12.06
C PHE A 471 -37.27 9.60 -12.06
N ALA A 472 -36.61 9.84 -10.92
CA ALA A 472 -35.47 10.76 -10.80
C ALA A 472 -34.29 10.32 -11.68
N ALA A 473 -34.00 9.02 -11.73
CA ALA A 473 -32.94 8.47 -12.59
C ALA A 473 -33.29 8.62 -14.09
N LEU A 474 -34.58 8.46 -14.46
CA LEU A 474 -35.05 8.69 -15.82
C LEU A 474 -35.03 10.17 -16.19
N GLU A 475 -35.35 11.08 -15.26
CA GLU A 475 -35.25 12.53 -15.47
C GLU A 475 -33.79 12.97 -15.62
N GLN A 476 -32.89 12.50 -14.75
CA GLN A 476 -31.45 12.75 -14.89
C GLN A 476 -30.90 12.18 -16.21
N GLY A 477 -31.35 11.01 -16.63
CA GLY A 477 -31.00 10.46 -17.95
C GLY A 477 -31.51 11.32 -19.12
N ARG A 478 -32.67 11.95 -18.98
CA ARG A 478 -33.20 12.91 -19.97
C ARG A 478 -32.46 14.24 -20.00
N GLU A 479 -31.95 14.71 -18.87
CA GLU A 479 -31.14 15.94 -18.80
C GLU A 479 -29.69 15.73 -19.29
N LEU A 480 -29.15 14.50 -19.14
CA LEU A 480 -27.82 14.15 -19.65
C LEU A 480 -27.78 14.03 -21.19
N ALA A 481 -28.85 13.59 -21.82
CA ALA A 481 -28.90 13.43 -23.28
C ALA A 481 -28.64 14.73 -24.05
N PRO A 482 -29.25 15.89 -23.70
CA PRO A 482 -28.93 17.16 -24.39
C PRO A 482 -27.53 17.71 -24.02
N GLN A 483 -27.00 17.39 -22.85
CA GLN A 483 -25.62 17.77 -22.47
C GLN A 483 -24.58 16.98 -23.28
N LEU A 484 -24.82 15.67 -23.48
CA LEU A 484 -23.97 14.82 -24.34
C LEU A 484 -24.04 15.26 -25.81
N HIS A 485 -25.24 15.65 -26.30
CA HIS A 485 -25.37 16.24 -27.62
C HIS A 485 -24.62 17.55 -27.77
N ARG A 486 -24.71 18.47 -26.78
CA ARG A 486 -23.96 19.73 -26.78
C ARG A 486 -22.43 19.49 -26.73
N LEU A 487 -21.96 18.55 -25.93
CA LEU A 487 -20.53 18.16 -25.90
C LEU A 487 -20.10 17.53 -27.24
N GLY A 488 -20.95 16.73 -27.87
CA GLY A 488 -20.71 16.19 -29.19
C GLY A 488 -20.60 17.28 -30.26
N ASP A 489 -21.48 18.27 -30.22
CA ASP A 489 -21.47 19.43 -31.12
C ASP A 489 -20.31 20.38 -30.87
N GLU A 490 -19.92 20.58 -29.59
CA GLU A 490 -18.72 21.34 -29.22
C GLU A 490 -17.42 20.65 -29.69
N LEU A 491 -17.31 19.33 -29.53
CA LEU A 491 -16.18 18.56 -30.05
C LEU A 491 -16.11 18.57 -31.58
N ALA A 492 -17.26 18.48 -32.26
CA ALA A 492 -17.35 18.59 -33.71
C ALA A 492 -16.98 20.01 -34.20
N SER A 493 -17.45 21.05 -33.50
CA SER A 493 -17.12 22.45 -33.81
C SER A 493 -15.65 22.80 -33.51
N SER A 494 -15.07 22.21 -32.45
CA SER A 494 -13.67 22.35 -32.10
C SER A 494 -12.75 21.72 -33.17
N LYS A 495 -13.11 20.54 -33.68
CA LYS A 495 -12.38 19.91 -34.83
C LYS A 495 -12.47 20.75 -36.10
N ARG A 496 -13.62 21.38 -36.38
CA ARG A 496 -13.77 22.31 -37.53
C ARG A 496 -12.95 23.59 -37.34
N ARG A 497 -12.93 24.17 -36.15
CA ARG A 497 -12.10 25.38 -35.86
C ARG A 497 -10.62 25.11 -35.92
N GLY A 498 -10.16 23.94 -35.49
CA GLY A 498 -8.75 23.51 -35.65
C GLY A 498 -8.33 23.39 -37.11
N ARG A 499 -9.17 22.73 -37.94
CA ARG A 499 -8.92 22.63 -39.39
C ARG A 499 -8.92 24.00 -40.10
N ALA A 500 -9.85 24.90 -39.75
CA ALA A 500 -9.91 26.23 -40.31
C ALA A 500 -8.74 27.12 -39.88
N ARG A 501 -8.21 26.99 -38.69
CA ARG A 501 -6.96 27.66 -38.23
C ARG A 501 -5.74 27.13 -38.97
N TYR A 502 -5.64 25.82 -39.16
CA TYR A 502 -4.52 25.21 -39.88
C TYR A 502 -4.54 25.61 -41.36
N ALA A 503 -5.71 25.59 -42.00
CA ALA A 503 -5.88 26.05 -43.38
C ALA A 503 -5.49 27.54 -43.57
N ARG A 504 -5.89 28.43 -42.62
CA ARG A 504 -5.52 29.86 -42.68
C ARG A 504 -4.01 30.10 -42.49
N LEU A 505 -3.36 29.33 -41.60
CA LEU A 505 -1.90 29.39 -41.41
C LEU A 505 -1.14 28.95 -42.66
N VAL A 506 -1.55 27.82 -43.25
CA VAL A 506 -0.92 27.31 -44.50
C VAL A 506 -1.16 28.28 -45.67
N SER A 507 -2.36 28.83 -45.81
CA SER A 507 -2.66 29.84 -46.83
C SER A 507 -1.86 31.12 -46.63
N GLY A 508 -1.68 31.57 -45.37
CA GLY A 508 -0.85 32.74 -45.05
C GLY A 508 0.61 32.54 -45.41
N VAL A 509 1.18 31.36 -45.13
CA VAL A 509 2.56 31.02 -45.49
C VAL A 509 2.74 30.95 -47.02
N LEU A 510 1.79 30.34 -47.73
CA LEU A 510 1.83 30.25 -49.20
C LEU A 510 1.72 31.63 -49.85
N LEU A 511 0.88 32.54 -49.34
CA LEU A 511 0.76 33.92 -49.80
C LEU A 511 2.05 34.74 -49.53
N ALA A 512 2.68 34.54 -48.40
CA ALA A 512 3.92 35.19 -48.03
C ALA A 512 5.08 34.73 -48.94
N VAL A 513 5.17 33.44 -49.25
CA VAL A 513 6.15 32.86 -50.18
C VAL A 513 5.86 33.37 -51.61
N GLY A 514 4.59 33.41 -52.04
CA GLY A 514 4.19 33.96 -53.32
C GLY A 514 4.54 35.46 -53.48
N ALA A 515 4.28 36.27 -52.44
CA ALA A 515 4.64 37.68 -52.44
C ALA A 515 6.17 37.90 -52.49
N ALA A 516 6.96 37.09 -51.78
CA ALA A 516 8.40 37.15 -51.80
C ALA A 516 8.97 36.77 -53.19
N LEU A 517 8.36 35.80 -53.87
CA LEU A 517 8.73 35.40 -55.23
C LEU A 517 8.39 36.48 -56.25
N VAL A 518 7.22 37.15 -56.14
CA VAL A 518 6.81 38.26 -57.02
C VAL A 518 7.69 39.50 -56.83
N ALA A 519 8.11 39.77 -55.58
CA ALA A 519 9.02 40.89 -55.28
C ALA A 519 10.45 40.66 -55.76
N SER A 520 10.82 39.48 -56.22
CA SER A 520 12.16 39.11 -56.68
C SER A 520 12.12 38.42 -58.06
N PRO A 521 11.90 39.16 -59.13
CA PRO A 521 11.76 38.59 -60.52
C PRO A 521 12.88 37.69 -60.98
N GLY A 522 14.13 37.94 -60.50
CA GLY A 522 15.29 37.12 -60.82
C GLY A 522 15.27 35.69 -60.20
N LEU A 523 14.52 35.47 -59.17
CA LEU A 523 14.33 34.15 -58.53
C LEU A 523 13.30 33.28 -59.27
N LEU A 524 12.31 33.90 -59.92
CA LEU A 524 11.25 33.20 -60.69
C LEU A 524 11.83 32.47 -61.92
N ALA A 525 12.88 33.02 -62.56
CA ALA A 525 13.53 32.41 -63.70
C ALA A 525 14.40 31.18 -63.36
N GLN A 526 14.73 30.96 -62.10
CA GLN A 526 15.58 29.85 -61.63
C GLN A 526 14.79 28.67 -61.05
N VAL A 527 13.45 28.76 -60.93
CA VAL A 527 12.64 27.69 -60.38
C VAL A 527 12.31 26.68 -61.48
N PRO A 528 12.71 25.38 -61.33
CA PRO A 528 12.40 24.35 -62.32
C PRO A 528 10.89 24.17 -62.53
N ALA A 529 10.47 23.92 -63.76
CA ALA A 529 9.07 23.71 -64.12
C ALA A 529 8.39 22.59 -63.28
N ALA A 530 9.16 21.60 -62.88
CA ALA A 530 8.70 20.52 -61.96
C ALA A 530 8.26 21.04 -60.57
N SER A 531 8.90 22.10 -60.04
CA SER A 531 8.55 22.71 -58.75
C SER A 531 7.23 23.48 -58.81
N TRP A 532 6.91 24.09 -59.94
CA TRP A 532 5.62 24.72 -60.22
C TRP A 532 4.49 23.68 -60.29
N ALA A 533 4.75 22.53 -60.94
CA ALA A 533 3.79 21.42 -61.02
C ALA A 533 3.52 20.81 -59.63
N LEU A 534 4.55 20.62 -58.80
CA LEU A 534 4.41 20.14 -57.41
C LEU A 534 3.65 21.14 -56.54
N GLY A 535 3.90 22.43 -56.67
CA GLY A 535 3.17 23.49 -55.97
C GLY A 535 1.68 23.53 -56.33
N ALA A 536 1.37 23.41 -57.63
CA ALA A 536 -0.02 23.35 -58.10
C ALA A 536 -0.76 22.09 -57.63
N THR A 537 -0.06 20.94 -57.60
CA THR A 537 -0.62 19.67 -57.09
C THR A 537 -0.88 19.74 -55.59
N ALA A 538 0.02 20.30 -54.80
CA ALA A 538 -0.12 20.53 -53.38
C ALA A 538 -1.29 21.48 -53.07
N LEU A 539 -1.45 22.54 -53.86
CA LEU A 539 -2.58 23.48 -53.73
C LEU A 539 -3.91 22.82 -54.08
N ALA A 540 -3.95 22.00 -55.12
CA ALA A 540 -5.14 21.22 -55.51
C ALA A 540 -5.52 20.21 -54.41
N LEU A 541 -4.57 19.51 -53.77
CA LEU A 541 -4.82 18.59 -52.67
C LEU A 541 -5.27 19.30 -51.39
N LEU A 542 -4.84 20.54 -51.14
CA LEU A 542 -5.26 21.35 -50.00
C LEU A 542 -6.67 21.95 -50.18
N LEU A 543 -7.10 22.18 -51.41
CA LEU A 543 -8.40 22.72 -51.74
C LEU A 543 -9.45 21.65 -52.03
N TRP A 544 -9.05 20.37 -52.08
CA TRP A 544 -9.99 19.26 -52.27
C TRP A 544 -10.85 19.09 -51.00
N PRO A 545 -12.19 19.04 -51.15
CA PRO A 545 -13.15 19.03 -50.02
C PRO A 545 -13.06 17.80 -49.10
#